data_e1a4632ae99178aa35dae08551af85e9
#
_entry.id   e1a4632ae99178aa35dae08551af85e9
#
_cell.length_a   1.000
_cell.length_b   1.000
_cell.length_c   1.000
_cell.angle_alpha   90.00
_cell.angle_beta   90.00
_cell.angle_gamma   90.00
#
_symmetry.space_group_name_H-M   'P 1'
#
loop_
_entity.id
_entity.type
_entity.pdbx_description
1 polymer ?
#
loop_
_entity_poly.entity_id
_entity_poly.type
_entity_poly.pdbx_seq_one_letter_code
_entity_poly.pdbx_strand_id
1 'polypeptide(L)'
;MSSDQSVKNQKLKAGTLKRILQFAKPYRKYLAIFIGTVIVDAVLVVATPLLLRSLVDDGVVPGRSDIVTKLALIVALLAIGDAGFSMLGRWFSSRIGEGIIYDLRSQVFEHVQKQSIAFFTRTQTGSLISRINSDVIGAQQAFTSTLSGIVSNTLTLLLVVIAMLTLSWQITVVSLILLPIFIVPTKWIGRQLAIYTRKSFDLNAEMSSTMTERFNVSGALLVSLYGDRLVEGTNFRGKARRVADMGIKIAMLNRIFLIAMTSVAAIATSFAYGIGGHLAISKEITIGTLLAITALLARLYGPLTSLSNIRVDIMSALVSFERVFEVLNLEPMVKDPVSPVHIPKTMPSVEFRNVSFSYPKANEISIASLEGPSLSEKIVSEEVLSGISFKCEPGTLTAIVGPSGAGKSTISGLLPRLYDVTKGSILINGIDIRDSTIVELRSLIGSVTQDSHMLHESIASNLRYAKADSSDDEIWSACDAAQIGEFIRTLPNGMNTIVGERGHRLSGGEKQRLAIARLLLKEPQIVILDEATAHLDSENEALVQEALKSALVGRTSIVIAHRLSTVVLADQILVIENGRIIESGRHDELVAKGGLYFDLYQRQSLGFAEEQNSSD
;
A
#
# COMPACT_ATOMS: atom_id res chain seq x y z
N MET A 1 16.89 -10.57 -1.58
CA MET A 1 17.07 -11.78 -2.45
C MET A 1 16.30 -13.03 -1.99
N SER A 2 15.57 -13.01 -0.88
CA SER A 2 14.87 -14.20 -0.34
C SER A 2 13.36 -14.29 -0.63
N SER A 3 12.73 -13.27 -1.17
CA SER A 3 11.26 -13.20 -1.25
C SER A 3 10.61 -13.98 -2.42
N ASP A 4 11.38 -14.43 -3.39
CA ASP A 4 10.80 -14.94 -4.66
C ASP A 4 10.90 -16.47 -4.84
N GLN A 5 11.61 -17.17 -3.98
CA GLN A 5 11.51 -18.64 -3.89
C GLN A 5 10.18 -19.08 -3.25
N SER A 6 9.50 -18.21 -2.50
CA SER A 6 8.21 -18.49 -1.88
C SER A 6 7.08 -18.67 -2.91
N VAL A 7 7.13 -17.99 -4.06
CA VAL A 7 6.08 -18.05 -5.09
C VAL A 7 5.99 -19.42 -5.79
N LYS A 8 7.10 -20.16 -5.91
CA LYS A 8 7.08 -21.50 -6.52
C LYS A 8 6.53 -22.59 -5.62
N ASN A 9 6.56 -22.41 -4.30
CA ASN A 9 6.17 -23.41 -3.30
C ASN A 9 4.99 -23.00 -2.39
N GLN A 10 4.41 -21.80 -2.59
CA GLN A 10 3.20 -21.44 -1.86
C GLN A 10 2.04 -22.30 -2.38
N LYS A 11 1.72 -23.34 -1.60
CA LYS A 11 0.40 -23.97 -1.69
C LYS A 11 -0.60 -22.90 -1.29
N LEU A 12 -1.47 -22.51 -2.22
CA LEU A 12 -2.59 -21.61 -1.95
C LEU A 12 -3.25 -22.00 -0.63
N LYS A 13 -3.39 -21.05 0.27
CA LYS A 13 -4.08 -21.31 1.55
C LYS A 13 -5.49 -21.80 1.24
N ALA A 14 -5.87 -22.93 1.84
CA ALA A 14 -7.21 -23.47 1.68
C ALA A 14 -8.24 -22.38 2.09
N GLY A 15 -9.11 -21.99 1.16
CA GLY A 15 -10.12 -20.94 1.40
C GLY A 15 -9.92 -19.61 0.64
N THR A 16 -8.76 -19.33 0.05
CA THR A 16 -8.51 -18.11 -0.73
C THR A 16 -9.55 -17.93 -1.84
N LEU A 17 -9.85 -18.96 -2.59
CA LEU A 17 -10.86 -18.92 -3.66
C LEU A 17 -12.27 -18.61 -3.13
N LYS A 18 -12.67 -19.18 -2.00
CA LYS A 18 -13.97 -18.90 -1.36
C LYS A 18 -14.07 -17.43 -0.95
N ARG A 19 -13.00 -16.87 -0.43
CA ARG A 19 -12.93 -15.46 -0.03
C ARG A 19 -12.96 -14.51 -1.23
N ILE A 20 -12.27 -14.86 -2.32
CA ILE A 20 -12.35 -14.13 -3.60
C ILE A 20 -13.80 -14.08 -4.10
N LEU A 21 -14.51 -15.21 -4.07
CA LEU A 21 -15.92 -15.28 -4.47
C LEU A 21 -16.83 -14.45 -3.57
N GLN A 22 -16.49 -14.27 -2.28
CA GLN A 22 -17.23 -13.37 -1.38
C GLN A 22 -17.13 -11.91 -1.82
N PHE A 23 -15.96 -11.46 -2.28
CA PHE A 23 -15.79 -10.10 -2.85
C PHE A 23 -16.57 -9.91 -4.15
N ALA A 24 -16.79 -10.96 -4.93
CA ALA A 24 -17.63 -10.92 -6.13
C ALA A 24 -19.14 -10.88 -5.84
N LYS A 25 -19.55 -11.25 -4.62
CA LYS A 25 -20.99 -11.38 -4.26
C LYS A 25 -21.80 -10.09 -4.47
N PRO A 26 -21.34 -8.88 -4.14
CA PRO A 26 -22.08 -7.64 -4.43
C PRO A 26 -22.31 -7.42 -5.92
N TYR A 27 -21.43 -7.92 -6.78
CA TYR A 27 -21.41 -7.73 -8.23
C TYR A 27 -22.11 -8.84 -9.01
N ARG A 28 -22.78 -9.81 -8.35
CA ARG A 28 -23.38 -10.99 -8.98
C ARG A 28 -24.36 -10.68 -10.13
N LYS A 29 -25.13 -9.58 -10.02
CA LYS A 29 -26.06 -9.15 -11.08
C LYS A 29 -25.29 -8.70 -12.33
N TYR A 30 -24.26 -7.86 -12.15
CA TYR A 30 -23.39 -7.41 -13.24
C TYR A 30 -22.62 -8.58 -13.87
N LEU A 31 -22.18 -9.54 -13.05
CA LEU A 31 -21.50 -10.74 -13.51
C LEU A 31 -22.41 -11.62 -14.36
N ALA A 32 -23.69 -11.81 -13.97
CA ALA A 32 -24.67 -12.56 -14.76
C ALA A 32 -24.94 -11.91 -16.12
N ILE A 33 -25.14 -10.58 -16.15
CA ILE A 33 -25.34 -9.83 -17.39
C ILE A 33 -24.09 -9.91 -18.26
N PHE A 34 -22.90 -9.74 -17.66
CA PHE A 34 -21.61 -9.87 -18.34
C PHE A 34 -21.46 -11.24 -19.02
N ILE A 35 -21.73 -12.33 -18.29
CA ILE A 35 -21.67 -13.69 -18.87
C ILE A 35 -22.69 -13.82 -20.00
N GLY A 36 -23.90 -13.27 -19.84
CA GLY A 36 -24.91 -13.23 -20.91
C GLY A 36 -24.40 -12.52 -22.16
N THR A 37 -23.76 -11.34 -22.04
CA THR A 37 -23.20 -10.62 -23.17
C THR A 37 -22.07 -11.41 -23.86
N VAL A 38 -21.21 -12.09 -23.09
CA VAL A 38 -20.15 -12.94 -23.63
C VAL A 38 -20.69 -14.15 -24.39
N ILE A 39 -21.80 -14.76 -23.93
CA ILE A 39 -22.46 -15.87 -24.61
C ILE A 39 -23.02 -15.39 -25.95
N VAL A 40 -23.72 -14.27 -25.98
CA VAL A 40 -24.27 -13.70 -27.23
C VAL A 40 -23.14 -13.35 -28.19
N ASP A 41 -22.10 -12.67 -27.74
CA ASP A 41 -20.91 -12.32 -28.52
C ASP A 41 -20.28 -13.57 -29.18
N ALA A 42 -20.05 -14.64 -28.42
CA ALA A 42 -19.51 -15.88 -28.91
C ALA A 42 -20.39 -16.55 -29.99
N VAL A 43 -21.72 -16.47 -29.84
CA VAL A 43 -22.68 -16.96 -30.85
C VAL A 43 -22.61 -16.11 -32.14
N LEU A 44 -22.55 -14.78 -32.02
CA LEU A 44 -22.46 -13.86 -33.17
C LEU A 44 -21.14 -14.07 -33.94
N VAL A 45 -20.03 -14.29 -33.23
CA VAL A 45 -18.73 -14.61 -33.83
C VAL A 45 -18.80 -15.84 -34.72
N VAL A 46 -19.55 -16.88 -34.32
CA VAL A 46 -19.68 -18.12 -35.08
C VAL A 46 -20.76 -18.01 -36.17
N ALA A 47 -21.83 -17.24 -35.94
CA ALA A 47 -22.92 -17.07 -36.91
C ALA A 47 -22.45 -16.41 -38.20
N THR A 48 -21.52 -15.45 -38.13
CA THR A 48 -21.03 -14.72 -39.31
C THR A 48 -20.42 -15.63 -40.39
N PRO A 49 -19.47 -16.56 -40.11
CA PRO A 49 -18.97 -17.52 -41.11
C PRO A 49 -20.05 -18.46 -41.69
N LEU A 50 -21.02 -18.86 -40.85
CA LEU A 50 -22.12 -19.73 -41.31
C LEU A 50 -23.05 -19.00 -42.31
N LEU A 51 -23.34 -17.72 -42.06
CA LEU A 51 -24.10 -16.89 -43.00
C LEU A 51 -23.33 -16.60 -44.29
N LEU A 52 -22.00 -16.45 -44.21
CA LEU A 52 -21.16 -16.34 -45.41
C LEU A 52 -21.23 -17.60 -46.28
N ARG A 53 -21.33 -18.80 -45.66
CA ARG A 53 -21.59 -20.04 -46.39
C ARG A 53 -22.89 -19.93 -47.19
N SER A 54 -24.02 -19.60 -46.53
CA SER A 54 -25.32 -19.47 -47.20
C SER A 54 -25.33 -18.37 -48.27
N LEU A 55 -24.61 -17.26 -48.01
CA LEU A 55 -24.46 -16.18 -48.98
C LEU A 55 -23.81 -16.68 -50.28
N VAL A 56 -22.79 -17.54 -50.18
CA VAL A 56 -22.11 -18.10 -51.37
C VAL A 56 -22.95 -19.22 -52.01
N ASP A 57 -23.42 -20.18 -51.20
CA ASP A 57 -24.07 -21.39 -51.72
C ASP A 57 -25.48 -21.12 -52.25
N ASP A 58 -26.29 -20.28 -51.57
CA ASP A 58 -27.69 -20.01 -51.90
C ASP A 58 -27.86 -18.72 -52.74
N GLY A 59 -26.86 -17.82 -52.71
CA GLY A 59 -26.89 -16.53 -53.39
C GLY A 59 -25.97 -16.43 -54.60
N VAL A 60 -24.65 -16.49 -54.37
CA VAL A 60 -23.65 -16.25 -55.43
C VAL A 60 -23.62 -17.35 -56.45
N VAL A 61 -23.53 -18.62 -56.04
CA VAL A 61 -23.45 -19.77 -56.99
C VAL A 61 -24.70 -19.90 -57.87
N PRO A 62 -25.93 -19.73 -57.34
CA PRO A 62 -27.13 -19.75 -58.14
C PRO A 62 -27.45 -18.42 -58.87
N GLY A 63 -26.65 -17.36 -58.66
CA GLY A 63 -26.85 -16.05 -59.29
C GLY A 63 -28.03 -15.24 -58.76
N ARG A 64 -28.45 -15.47 -57.50
CA ARG A 64 -29.59 -14.80 -56.87
C ARG A 64 -29.14 -13.53 -56.13
N SER A 65 -29.21 -12.39 -56.83
CA SER A 65 -28.77 -11.10 -56.26
C SER A 65 -29.59 -10.61 -55.04
N ASP A 66 -30.88 -10.95 -55.00
CA ASP A 66 -31.79 -10.67 -53.90
C ASP A 66 -31.37 -11.35 -52.59
N ILE A 67 -30.98 -12.62 -52.68
CA ILE A 67 -30.47 -13.39 -51.50
C ILE A 67 -29.12 -12.85 -51.07
N VAL A 68 -28.22 -12.53 -52.00
CA VAL A 68 -26.91 -11.94 -51.70
C VAL A 68 -27.08 -10.64 -50.93
N THR A 69 -27.93 -9.72 -51.43
CA THR A 69 -28.17 -8.43 -50.76
C THR A 69 -28.78 -8.59 -49.37
N LYS A 70 -29.77 -9.49 -49.23
CA LYS A 70 -30.42 -9.77 -47.95
C LYS A 70 -29.43 -10.34 -46.91
N LEU A 71 -28.63 -11.35 -47.28
CA LEU A 71 -27.67 -11.97 -46.39
C LEU A 71 -26.50 -11.04 -46.07
N ALA A 72 -26.04 -10.24 -47.03
CA ALA A 72 -25.03 -9.22 -46.77
C ALA A 72 -25.50 -8.17 -45.73
N LEU A 73 -26.78 -7.74 -45.84
CA LEU A 73 -27.36 -6.83 -44.84
C LEU A 73 -27.45 -7.47 -43.46
N ILE A 74 -27.84 -8.76 -43.40
CA ILE A 74 -27.88 -9.50 -42.11
C ILE A 74 -26.48 -9.61 -41.52
N VAL A 75 -25.45 -9.93 -42.30
CA VAL A 75 -24.06 -9.98 -41.83
C VAL A 75 -23.60 -8.62 -41.32
N ALA A 76 -23.97 -7.52 -42.01
CA ALA A 76 -23.66 -6.17 -41.54
C ALA A 76 -24.36 -5.84 -40.20
N LEU A 77 -25.63 -6.23 -40.06
CA LEU A 77 -26.36 -6.05 -38.78
C LEU A 77 -25.77 -6.88 -37.65
N LEU A 78 -25.36 -8.12 -37.94
CA LEU A 78 -24.67 -8.96 -36.93
C LEU A 78 -23.33 -8.38 -36.52
N ALA A 79 -22.56 -7.79 -37.44
CA ALA A 79 -21.30 -7.13 -37.12
C ALA A 79 -21.52 -5.90 -36.21
N ILE A 80 -22.58 -5.12 -36.44
CA ILE A 80 -22.98 -4.02 -35.54
C ILE A 80 -23.43 -4.57 -34.19
N GLY A 81 -24.20 -5.66 -34.20
CA GLY A 81 -24.61 -6.34 -32.96
C GLY A 81 -23.43 -6.86 -32.15
N ASP A 82 -22.47 -7.53 -32.79
CA ASP A 82 -21.22 -8.02 -32.22
C ASP A 82 -20.44 -6.88 -31.55
N ALA A 83 -20.23 -5.77 -32.25
CA ALA A 83 -19.60 -4.59 -31.71
C ALA A 83 -20.35 -4.02 -30.50
N GLY A 84 -21.69 -3.98 -30.55
CA GLY A 84 -22.54 -3.53 -29.45
C GLY A 84 -22.45 -4.44 -28.22
N PHE A 85 -22.55 -5.75 -28.37
CA PHE A 85 -22.43 -6.71 -27.27
C PHE A 85 -21.02 -6.78 -26.69
N SER A 86 -19.99 -6.68 -27.52
CA SER A 86 -18.59 -6.59 -27.09
C SER A 86 -18.36 -5.32 -26.25
N MET A 87 -18.91 -4.18 -26.67
CA MET A 87 -18.86 -2.93 -25.91
C MET A 87 -19.62 -3.04 -24.57
N LEU A 88 -20.81 -3.62 -24.56
CA LEU A 88 -21.58 -3.87 -23.35
C LEU A 88 -20.82 -4.80 -22.39
N GLY A 89 -20.28 -5.90 -22.90
CA GLY A 89 -19.45 -6.82 -22.14
C GLY A 89 -18.24 -6.12 -21.52
N ARG A 90 -17.57 -5.26 -22.28
CA ARG A 90 -16.44 -4.46 -21.77
C ARG A 90 -16.88 -3.50 -20.68
N TRP A 91 -18.03 -2.83 -20.82
CA TRP A 91 -18.56 -1.92 -19.81
C TRP A 91 -18.88 -2.64 -18.50
N PHE A 92 -19.58 -3.79 -18.55
CA PHE A 92 -19.88 -4.58 -17.36
C PHE A 92 -18.61 -5.13 -16.69
N SER A 93 -17.67 -5.65 -17.48
CA SER A 93 -16.36 -6.10 -16.99
C SER A 93 -15.61 -4.99 -16.25
N SER A 94 -15.55 -3.79 -16.84
CA SER A 94 -14.90 -2.63 -16.22
C SER A 94 -15.63 -2.19 -14.95
N ARG A 95 -16.97 -2.20 -14.96
CA ARG A 95 -17.77 -1.84 -13.78
C ARG A 95 -17.53 -2.79 -12.60
N ILE A 96 -17.41 -4.08 -12.87
CA ILE A 96 -17.05 -5.10 -11.85
C ILE A 96 -15.64 -4.85 -11.35
N GLY A 97 -14.68 -4.70 -12.24
CA GLY A 97 -13.27 -4.55 -11.89
C GLY A 97 -12.98 -3.30 -11.06
N GLU A 98 -13.46 -2.14 -11.51
CA GLU A 98 -13.27 -0.89 -10.80
C GLU A 98 -14.00 -0.87 -9.45
N GLY A 99 -15.18 -1.52 -9.38
CA GLY A 99 -15.88 -1.70 -8.11
C GLY A 99 -15.09 -2.53 -7.12
N ILE A 100 -14.49 -3.64 -7.54
CA ILE A 100 -13.65 -4.49 -6.69
C ILE A 100 -12.38 -3.73 -6.25
N ILE A 101 -11.76 -2.92 -7.12
CA ILE A 101 -10.63 -2.04 -6.75
C ILE A 101 -11.04 -1.09 -5.62
N TYR A 102 -12.18 -0.41 -5.82
CA TYR A 102 -12.68 0.54 -4.83
C TYR A 102 -12.90 -0.14 -3.47
N ASP A 103 -13.59 -1.27 -3.44
CA ASP A 103 -13.88 -2.01 -2.21
C ASP A 103 -12.59 -2.49 -1.52
N LEU A 104 -11.66 -3.08 -2.28
CA LEU A 104 -10.40 -3.59 -1.73
C LEU A 104 -9.51 -2.45 -1.21
N ARG A 105 -9.36 -1.35 -1.97
CA ARG A 105 -8.57 -0.20 -1.54
C ARG A 105 -9.12 0.43 -0.28
N SER A 106 -10.44 0.64 -0.22
CA SER A 106 -11.10 1.21 0.95
C SER A 106 -10.91 0.31 2.18
N GLN A 107 -11.15 -1.00 2.04
CA GLN A 107 -10.98 -1.95 3.15
C GLN A 107 -9.53 -2.05 3.63
N VAL A 108 -8.55 -2.11 2.70
CA VAL A 108 -7.13 -2.15 3.08
C VAL A 108 -6.72 -0.86 3.76
N PHE A 109 -7.14 0.30 3.25
CA PHE A 109 -6.82 1.59 3.84
C PHE A 109 -7.40 1.72 5.25
N GLU A 110 -8.69 1.43 5.43
CA GLU A 110 -9.34 1.45 6.75
C GLU A 110 -8.69 0.46 7.73
N HIS A 111 -8.32 -0.72 7.23
CA HIS A 111 -7.68 -1.74 8.05
C HIS A 111 -6.27 -1.34 8.49
N VAL A 112 -5.49 -0.75 7.57
CA VAL A 112 -4.13 -0.25 7.85
C VAL A 112 -4.18 0.89 8.86
N GLN A 113 -5.17 1.80 8.78
CA GLN A 113 -5.33 2.87 9.77
C GLN A 113 -5.60 2.37 11.19
N LYS A 114 -6.16 1.17 11.34
CA LYS A 114 -6.41 0.54 12.65
C LYS A 114 -5.18 -0.16 13.22
N GLN A 115 -4.11 -0.30 12.45
CA GLN A 115 -2.90 -0.96 12.93
C GLN A 115 -2.17 -0.13 13.98
N SER A 116 -1.48 -0.82 14.90
CA SER A 116 -0.67 -0.18 15.94
C SER A 116 0.56 0.51 15.34
N ILE A 117 1.11 1.48 16.08
CA ILE A 117 2.35 2.17 15.67
C ILE A 117 3.50 1.19 15.44
N ALA A 118 3.53 0.07 16.18
CA ALA A 118 4.49 -1.01 16.03
C ALA A 118 4.54 -1.58 14.60
N PHE A 119 3.40 -1.67 13.93
CA PHE A 119 3.33 -2.09 12.54
C PHE A 119 4.07 -1.10 11.62
N PHE A 120 3.84 0.20 11.80
CA PHE A 120 4.43 1.24 10.94
C PHE A 120 5.94 1.41 11.16
N THR A 121 6.46 1.14 12.36
CA THR A 121 7.91 1.23 12.64
C THR A 121 8.72 0.15 11.91
N ARG A 122 8.11 -0.99 11.57
CA ARG A 122 8.77 -2.11 10.89
C ARG A 122 8.40 -2.23 9.42
N THR A 123 7.25 -1.73 9.03
CA THR A 123 6.75 -1.84 7.67
C THR A 123 7.37 -0.77 6.78
N GLN A 124 7.94 -1.18 5.64
CA GLN A 124 8.37 -0.22 4.63
C GLN A 124 7.16 0.44 3.97
N THR A 125 7.07 1.77 4.06
CA THR A 125 5.99 2.56 3.45
C THR A 125 5.82 2.26 1.95
N GLY A 126 6.92 2.14 1.21
CA GLY A 126 6.90 1.80 -0.21
C GLY A 126 6.28 0.43 -0.51
N SER A 127 6.56 -0.58 0.33
CA SER A 127 5.96 -1.91 0.22
C SER A 127 4.46 -1.87 0.49
N LEU A 128 4.02 -1.10 1.48
CA LEU A 128 2.60 -0.93 1.81
C LEU A 128 1.83 -0.21 0.69
N ILE A 129 2.39 0.88 0.15
CA ILE A 129 1.81 1.60 -1.00
C ILE A 129 1.70 0.67 -2.22
N SER A 130 2.73 -0.16 -2.48
CA SER A 130 2.70 -1.14 -3.56
C SER A 130 1.57 -2.17 -3.37
N ARG A 131 1.28 -2.61 -2.13
CA ARG A 131 0.15 -3.50 -1.83
C ARG A 131 -1.20 -2.86 -2.17
N ILE A 132 -1.39 -1.62 -1.76
CA ILE A 132 -2.65 -0.90 -2.00
C ILE A 132 -2.85 -0.57 -3.48
N ASN A 133 -1.78 -0.33 -4.23
CA ASN A 133 -1.86 0.02 -5.65
C ASN A 133 -1.70 -1.20 -6.55
N SER A 134 -0.51 -1.76 -6.64
CA SER A 134 -0.17 -2.77 -7.65
C SER A 134 -0.83 -4.12 -7.39
N ASP A 135 -0.85 -4.60 -6.14
CA ASP A 135 -1.44 -5.90 -5.82
C ASP A 135 -2.97 -5.87 -5.91
N VAL A 136 -3.63 -4.74 -5.56
CA VAL A 136 -5.08 -4.57 -5.77
C VAL A 136 -5.44 -4.57 -7.26
N ILE A 137 -4.64 -3.90 -8.11
CA ILE A 137 -4.82 -3.94 -9.57
C ILE A 137 -4.61 -5.36 -10.10
N GLY A 138 -3.59 -6.07 -9.63
CA GLY A 138 -3.36 -7.48 -9.98
C GLY A 138 -4.52 -8.40 -9.57
N ALA A 139 -5.12 -8.16 -8.41
CA ALA A 139 -6.32 -8.86 -7.94
C ALA A 139 -7.55 -8.57 -8.84
N GLN A 140 -7.75 -7.31 -9.27
CA GLN A 140 -8.82 -6.93 -10.20
C GLN A 140 -8.72 -7.68 -11.53
N GLN A 141 -7.51 -7.86 -12.07
CA GLN A 141 -7.31 -8.55 -13.34
C GLN A 141 -7.89 -9.97 -13.35
N ALA A 142 -8.03 -10.62 -12.18
CA ALA A 142 -8.71 -11.92 -12.07
C ALA A 142 -10.14 -11.88 -12.59
N PHE A 143 -10.87 -10.80 -12.34
CA PHE A 143 -12.28 -10.67 -12.74
C PHE A 143 -12.46 -10.04 -14.11
N THR A 144 -11.61 -9.07 -14.48
CA THR A 144 -11.78 -8.32 -15.74
C THR A 144 -11.20 -9.03 -16.94
N SER A 145 -9.97 -9.51 -16.87
CA SER A 145 -9.29 -10.14 -18.01
C SER A 145 -9.27 -11.67 -17.90
N THR A 146 -8.93 -12.21 -16.72
CA THR A 146 -8.73 -13.65 -16.59
C THR A 146 -10.06 -14.41 -16.65
N LEU A 147 -11.04 -14.06 -15.80
CA LEU A 147 -12.35 -14.73 -15.80
C LEU A 147 -13.08 -14.52 -17.14
N SER A 148 -13.10 -13.27 -17.62
CA SER A 148 -13.66 -12.91 -18.93
C SER A 148 -13.01 -13.71 -20.05
N GLY A 149 -11.67 -13.73 -20.08
CA GLY A 149 -10.92 -14.48 -21.09
C GLY A 149 -11.17 -15.98 -21.04
N ILE A 150 -11.28 -16.58 -19.84
CA ILE A 150 -11.61 -18.00 -19.69
C ILE A 150 -12.97 -18.29 -20.31
N VAL A 151 -14.00 -17.57 -19.88
CA VAL A 151 -15.39 -17.82 -20.31
C VAL A 151 -15.52 -17.58 -21.81
N SER A 152 -15.06 -16.43 -22.32
CA SER A 152 -15.18 -16.07 -23.73
C SER A 152 -14.39 -17.03 -24.63
N ASN A 153 -13.10 -17.25 -24.33
CA ASN A 153 -12.26 -18.09 -25.19
C ASN A 153 -12.69 -19.58 -25.17
N THR A 154 -13.11 -20.10 -24.00
CA THR A 154 -13.58 -21.48 -23.90
C THR A 154 -14.89 -21.67 -24.66
N LEU A 155 -15.83 -20.73 -24.50
CA LEU A 155 -17.12 -20.80 -25.22
C LEU A 155 -16.95 -20.65 -26.72
N THR A 156 -16.17 -19.65 -27.16
CA THR A 156 -15.85 -19.43 -28.58
C THR A 156 -15.16 -20.65 -29.17
N LEU A 157 -14.17 -21.22 -28.50
CA LEU A 157 -13.48 -22.44 -28.94
C LEU A 157 -14.44 -23.60 -29.12
N LEU A 158 -15.32 -23.83 -28.12
CA LEU A 158 -16.32 -24.91 -28.18
C LEU A 158 -17.28 -24.73 -29.35
N LEU A 159 -17.85 -23.52 -29.51
CA LEU A 159 -18.80 -23.22 -30.56
C LEU A 159 -18.17 -23.30 -31.94
N VAL A 160 -16.95 -22.79 -32.13
CA VAL A 160 -16.20 -22.87 -33.38
C VAL A 160 -15.94 -24.33 -33.77
N VAL A 161 -15.45 -25.16 -32.81
CA VAL A 161 -15.18 -26.59 -33.08
C VAL A 161 -16.47 -27.34 -33.43
N ILE A 162 -17.57 -27.10 -32.70
CA ILE A 162 -18.89 -27.70 -33.02
C ILE A 162 -19.32 -27.28 -34.43
N ALA A 163 -19.27 -26.00 -34.76
CA ALA A 163 -19.63 -25.49 -36.09
C ALA A 163 -18.76 -26.11 -37.19
N MET A 164 -17.46 -26.23 -37.01
CA MET A 164 -16.55 -26.86 -37.94
C MET A 164 -16.87 -28.35 -38.16
N LEU A 165 -17.16 -29.09 -37.06
CA LEU A 165 -17.53 -30.52 -37.14
C LEU A 165 -18.84 -30.74 -37.91
N THR A 166 -19.82 -29.87 -37.75
CA THR A 166 -21.08 -29.93 -38.51
C THR A 166 -20.93 -29.59 -39.98
N LEU A 167 -19.92 -28.79 -40.34
CA LEU A 167 -19.63 -28.42 -41.73
C LEU A 167 -18.82 -29.48 -42.49
N SER A 168 -17.73 -29.96 -41.90
CA SER A 168 -16.90 -31.06 -42.39
C SER A 168 -16.04 -31.64 -41.28
N TRP A 169 -16.29 -32.88 -40.90
CA TRP A 169 -15.50 -33.54 -39.88
C TRP A 169 -14.07 -33.86 -40.35
N GLN A 170 -13.88 -34.14 -41.68
CA GLN A 170 -12.57 -34.47 -42.25
C GLN A 170 -11.59 -33.29 -42.08
N ILE A 171 -11.98 -32.08 -42.53
CA ILE A 171 -11.15 -30.88 -42.45
C ILE A 171 -10.92 -30.50 -40.98
N THR A 172 -11.94 -30.64 -40.13
CA THR A 172 -11.85 -30.33 -38.69
C THR A 172 -10.85 -31.23 -38.01
N VAL A 173 -10.89 -32.54 -38.21
CA VAL A 173 -9.95 -33.50 -37.63
C VAL A 173 -8.52 -33.21 -38.05
N VAL A 174 -8.28 -32.96 -39.34
CA VAL A 174 -6.93 -32.60 -39.84
C VAL A 174 -6.44 -31.31 -39.18
N SER A 175 -7.30 -30.31 -39.10
CA SER A 175 -6.97 -29.04 -38.43
C SER A 175 -6.66 -29.23 -36.92
N LEU A 176 -7.39 -30.10 -36.23
CA LEU A 176 -7.16 -30.42 -34.84
C LEU A 176 -5.88 -31.23 -34.59
N ILE A 177 -5.50 -32.13 -35.54
CA ILE A 177 -4.23 -32.88 -35.51
C ILE A 177 -3.03 -31.93 -35.58
N LEU A 178 -3.16 -30.77 -36.19
CA LEU A 178 -2.12 -29.75 -36.23
C LEU A 178 -1.99 -28.98 -34.90
N LEU A 179 -2.98 -29.04 -33.99
CA LEU A 179 -2.94 -28.33 -32.70
C LEU A 179 -1.73 -28.67 -31.79
N PRO A 180 -1.28 -29.92 -31.65
CA PRO A 180 -0.07 -30.25 -30.88
C PRO A 180 1.17 -29.50 -31.35
N ILE A 181 1.26 -29.16 -32.64
CA ILE A 181 2.35 -28.39 -33.24
C ILE A 181 2.39 -26.96 -32.63
N PHE A 182 1.22 -26.42 -32.23
CA PHE A 182 1.15 -25.15 -31.48
C PHE A 182 1.62 -25.26 -30.03
N ILE A 183 1.28 -26.37 -29.38
CA ILE A 183 1.52 -26.52 -27.95
C ILE A 183 3.00 -26.66 -27.63
N VAL A 184 3.79 -27.31 -28.47
CA VAL A 184 5.20 -27.59 -28.21
C VAL A 184 6.05 -26.30 -28.21
N PRO A 185 6.00 -25.43 -29.27
CA PRO A 185 6.72 -24.16 -29.23
C PRO A 185 6.25 -23.23 -28.11
N THR A 186 4.93 -23.20 -27.85
CA THR A 186 4.34 -22.37 -26.79
C THR A 186 4.92 -22.71 -25.41
N LYS A 187 5.03 -23.99 -25.06
CA LYS A 187 5.60 -24.41 -23.77
C LYS A 187 7.08 -24.05 -23.65
N TRP A 188 7.86 -24.24 -24.69
CA TRP A 188 9.30 -23.96 -24.69
C TRP A 188 9.58 -22.45 -24.63
N ILE A 189 8.96 -21.67 -25.53
CA ILE A 189 9.13 -20.22 -25.58
C ILE A 189 8.58 -19.58 -24.31
N GLY A 190 7.41 -20.01 -23.82
CA GLY A 190 6.80 -19.52 -22.58
C GLY A 190 7.70 -19.73 -21.37
N ARG A 191 8.41 -20.87 -21.28
CA ARG A 191 9.38 -21.13 -20.22
C ARG A 191 10.58 -20.18 -20.29
N GLN A 192 11.13 -19.96 -21.49
CA GLN A 192 12.25 -19.04 -21.70
C GLN A 192 11.84 -17.59 -21.42
N LEU A 193 10.66 -17.20 -21.89
CA LEU A 193 10.10 -15.88 -21.67
C LEU A 193 9.93 -15.60 -20.16
N ALA A 194 9.39 -16.56 -19.41
CA ALA A 194 9.24 -16.42 -17.95
C ALA A 194 10.59 -16.21 -17.25
N ILE A 195 11.64 -16.95 -17.66
CA ILE A 195 12.99 -16.81 -17.11
C ILE A 195 13.56 -15.40 -17.40
N TYR A 196 13.46 -14.94 -18.66
CA TYR A 196 14.01 -13.63 -19.04
C TYR A 196 13.21 -12.46 -18.46
N THR A 197 11.88 -12.58 -18.39
CA THR A 197 11.02 -11.57 -17.75
C THR A 197 11.38 -11.43 -16.28
N ARG A 198 11.57 -12.54 -15.56
CA ARG A 198 12.02 -12.49 -14.17
C ARG A 198 13.37 -11.79 -14.02
N LYS A 199 14.35 -12.16 -14.84
CA LYS A 199 15.66 -11.51 -14.83
C LYS A 199 15.58 -10.01 -15.17
N SER A 200 14.67 -9.63 -16.05
CA SER A 200 14.39 -8.22 -16.36
C SER A 200 13.84 -7.47 -15.14
N PHE A 201 12.93 -8.08 -14.37
CA PHE A 201 12.44 -7.49 -13.12
C PHE A 201 13.56 -7.29 -12.09
N ASP A 202 14.43 -8.28 -11.91
CA ASP A 202 15.55 -8.18 -10.97
C ASP A 202 16.51 -7.03 -11.37
N LEU A 203 16.85 -6.93 -12.67
CA LEU A 203 17.71 -5.86 -13.19
C LEU A 203 17.06 -4.46 -13.07
N ASN A 204 15.76 -4.36 -13.33
CA ASN A 204 15.01 -3.11 -13.15
C ASN A 204 14.95 -2.71 -11.65
N ALA A 205 14.79 -3.67 -10.75
CA ALA A 205 14.81 -3.42 -9.31
C ALA A 205 16.18 -2.91 -8.85
N GLU A 206 17.29 -3.52 -9.33
CA GLU A 206 18.65 -3.05 -9.06
C GLU A 206 18.88 -1.63 -9.57
N MET A 207 18.40 -1.31 -10.77
CA MET A 207 18.51 0.03 -11.35
C MET A 207 17.68 1.04 -10.57
N SER A 208 16.44 0.70 -10.21
CA SER A 208 15.52 1.56 -9.43
C SER A 208 16.06 1.84 -8.02
N SER A 209 16.63 0.83 -7.35
CA SER A 209 17.29 1.02 -6.05
C SER A 209 18.41 2.06 -6.15
N THR A 210 19.24 1.95 -7.18
CA THR A 210 20.31 2.93 -7.42
C THR A 210 19.78 4.35 -7.60
N MET A 211 18.70 4.53 -8.37
CA MET A 211 18.06 5.84 -8.54
C MET A 211 17.50 6.38 -7.22
N THR A 212 16.80 5.55 -6.46
CA THR A 212 16.22 5.94 -5.17
C THR A 212 17.29 6.37 -4.17
N GLU A 213 18.42 5.66 -4.13
CA GLU A 213 19.55 6.00 -3.25
C GLU A 213 20.26 7.30 -3.64
N ARG A 214 20.35 7.63 -4.95
CA ARG A 214 21.06 8.81 -5.43
C ARG A 214 20.19 10.05 -5.57
N PHE A 215 18.87 9.89 -5.79
CA PHE A 215 17.98 11.00 -6.10
C PHE A 215 17.23 11.57 -4.89
N ASN A 216 17.47 11.02 -3.68
CA ASN A 216 17.05 11.71 -2.46
C ASN A 216 18.07 12.79 -2.06
N VAL A 217 17.66 13.70 -1.19
CA VAL A 217 18.50 14.86 -0.79
C VAL A 217 19.86 14.42 -0.24
N SER A 218 19.88 13.43 0.66
CA SER A 218 21.12 12.92 1.27
C SER A 218 22.02 12.23 0.25
N GLY A 219 21.45 11.42 -0.65
CA GLY A 219 22.19 10.76 -1.72
C GLY A 219 22.75 11.75 -2.74
N ALA A 220 21.97 12.75 -3.15
CA ALA A 220 22.41 13.81 -4.04
C ALA A 220 23.55 14.63 -3.41
N LEU A 221 23.45 14.93 -2.12
CA LEU A 221 24.50 15.63 -1.37
C LEU A 221 25.78 14.78 -1.31
N LEU A 222 25.64 13.48 -0.98
CA LEU A 222 26.79 12.55 -0.94
C LEU A 222 27.51 12.47 -2.29
N VAL A 223 26.75 12.29 -3.39
CA VAL A 223 27.31 12.26 -4.75
C VAL A 223 27.93 13.60 -5.13
N SER A 224 27.36 14.73 -4.69
CA SER A 224 27.89 16.07 -5.01
C SER A 224 29.20 16.38 -4.25
N LEU A 225 29.33 15.90 -3.01
CA LEU A 225 30.50 16.19 -2.16
C LEU A 225 31.65 15.19 -2.37
N TYR A 226 31.33 13.91 -2.60
CA TYR A 226 32.32 12.82 -2.60
C TYR A 226 32.28 11.96 -3.86
N GLY A 227 31.25 12.09 -4.70
CA GLY A 227 31.08 11.23 -5.89
C GLY A 227 31.73 11.80 -7.14
N ASP A 228 32.26 10.91 -7.99
CA ASP A 228 32.64 11.25 -9.37
C ASP A 228 31.44 11.01 -10.30
N ARG A 229 30.92 12.09 -10.90
CA ARG A 229 29.76 12.04 -11.81
C ARG A 229 30.00 11.17 -13.05
N LEU A 230 31.25 11.07 -13.53
CA LEU A 230 31.59 10.22 -14.67
C LEU A 230 31.53 8.73 -14.30
N VAL A 231 32.02 8.39 -13.13
CA VAL A 231 31.98 7.02 -12.59
C VAL A 231 30.53 6.61 -12.31
N GLU A 232 29.74 7.44 -11.62
CA GLU A 232 28.32 7.19 -11.35
C GLU A 232 27.52 7.03 -12.66
N GLY A 233 27.74 7.92 -13.63
CA GLY A 233 27.10 7.84 -14.94
C GLY A 233 27.50 6.58 -15.73
N THR A 234 28.74 6.13 -15.61
CA THR A 234 29.22 4.89 -16.27
C THR A 234 28.61 3.65 -15.62
N ASN A 235 28.56 3.61 -14.29
CA ASN A 235 27.91 2.53 -13.53
C ASN A 235 26.43 2.42 -13.86
N PHE A 236 25.71 3.54 -13.88
CA PHE A 236 24.30 3.56 -14.25
C PHE A 236 24.07 3.11 -15.69
N ARG A 237 24.88 3.59 -16.66
CA ARG A 237 24.81 3.14 -18.05
C ARG A 237 25.01 1.64 -18.19
N GLY A 238 25.93 1.05 -17.40
CA GLY A 238 26.15 -0.40 -17.36
C GLY A 238 24.89 -1.16 -16.91
N LYS A 239 24.19 -0.67 -15.89
CA LYS A 239 22.91 -1.24 -15.41
C LYS A 239 21.80 -1.09 -16.46
N ALA A 240 21.64 0.12 -17.01
CA ALA A 240 20.65 0.41 -18.04
C ALA A 240 20.87 -0.46 -19.30
N ARG A 241 22.13 -0.68 -19.70
CA ARG A 241 22.47 -1.55 -20.83
C ARG A 241 22.01 -2.99 -20.59
N ARG A 242 22.26 -3.55 -19.40
CA ARG A 242 21.78 -4.90 -19.04
C ARG A 242 20.27 -5.03 -19.11
N VAL A 243 19.52 -3.99 -18.67
CA VAL A 243 18.05 -3.94 -18.80
C VAL A 243 17.64 -3.92 -20.26
N ALA A 244 18.26 -3.06 -21.08
CA ALA A 244 17.96 -2.96 -22.52
C ALA A 244 18.23 -4.27 -23.26
N ASP A 245 19.39 -4.93 -23.02
CA ASP A 245 19.73 -6.20 -23.65
C ASP A 245 18.74 -7.31 -23.28
N MET A 246 18.22 -7.29 -22.03
CA MET A 246 17.15 -8.21 -21.61
C MET A 246 15.81 -7.90 -22.27
N GLY A 247 15.46 -6.61 -22.40
CA GLY A 247 14.27 -6.17 -23.13
C GLY A 247 14.29 -6.61 -24.60
N ILE A 248 15.42 -6.49 -25.27
CA ILE A 248 15.60 -6.96 -26.66
C ILE A 248 15.38 -8.47 -26.75
N LYS A 249 15.97 -9.27 -25.84
CA LYS A 249 15.77 -10.73 -25.81
C LYS A 249 14.30 -11.11 -25.63
N ILE A 250 13.60 -10.44 -24.71
CA ILE A 250 12.15 -10.65 -24.49
C ILE A 250 11.35 -10.30 -25.73
N ALA A 251 11.62 -9.14 -26.34
CA ALA A 251 10.93 -8.69 -27.55
C ALA A 251 11.14 -9.66 -28.72
N MET A 252 12.37 -10.14 -28.91
CA MET A 252 12.69 -11.13 -29.95
C MET A 252 11.99 -12.47 -29.72
N LEU A 253 11.96 -12.98 -28.48
CA LEU A 253 11.23 -14.21 -28.16
C LEU A 253 9.71 -14.07 -28.39
N ASN A 254 9.13 -12.95 -27.99
CA ASN A 254 7.71 -12.65 -28.25
C ASN A 254 7.45 -12.60 -29.76
N ARG A 255 8.34 -12.00 -30.54
CA ARG A 255 8.21 -11.94 -31.99
C ARG A 255 8.33 -13.30 -32.65
N ILE A 256 9.32 -14.12 -32.24
CA ILE A 256 9.49 -15.50 -32.72
C ILE A 256 8.24 -16.33 -32.40
N PHE A 257 7.71 -16.19 -31.18
CA PHE A 257 6.48 -16.86 -30.77
C PHE A 257 5.30 -16.48 -31.69
N LEU A 258 5.09 -15.18 -31.92
CA LEU A 258 4.01 -14.70 -32.77
C LEU A 258 4.17 -15.21 -34.22
N ILE A 259 5.38 -15.16 -34.80
CA ILE A 259 5.66 -15.65 -36.13
C ILE A 259 5.41 -17.17 -36.21
N ALA A 260 5.87 -17.94 -35.23
CA ALA A 260 5.60 -19.38 -35.20
C ALA A 260 4.11 -19.68 -35.18
N MET A 261 3.34 -18.97 -34.34
CA MET A 261 1.87 -19.15 -34.26
C MET A 261 1.16 -18.80 -35.56
N THR A 262 1.48 -17.65 -36.14
CA THR A 262 0.87 -17.22 -37.42
C THR A 262 1.26 -18.13 -38.60
N SER A 263 2.50 -18.66 -38.62
CA SER A 263 2.95 -19.60 -39.64
C SER A 263 2.21 -20.94 -39.57
N VAL A 264 2.03 -21.49 -38.38
CA VAL A 264 1.25 -22.74 -38.22
C VAL A 264 -0.20 -22.50 -38.60
N ALA A 265 -0.79 -21.33 -38.24
CA ALA A 265 -2.13 -20.96 -38.68
C ALA A 265 -2.24 -20.92 -40.24
N ALA A 266 -1.27 -20.30 -40.90
CA ALA A 266 -1.23 -20.24 -42.37
C ALA A 266 -1.09 -21.62 -43.02
N ILE A 267 -0.23 -22.49 -42.44
CA ILE A 267 -0.07 -23.88 -42.91
C ILE A 267 -1.37 -24.66 -42.75
N ALA A 268 -2.03 -24.57 -41.58
CA ALA A 268 -3.31 -25.24 -41.35
C ALA A 268 -4.40 -24.75 -42.30
N THR A 269 -4.44 -23.45 -42.58
CA THR A 269 -5.36 -22.88 -43.61
C THR A 269 -5.04 -23.39 -45.02
N SER A 270 -3.75 -23.53 -45.39
CA SER A 270 -3.34 -24.10 -46.66
C SER A 270 -3.79 -25.56 -46.78
N PHE A 271 -3.64 -26.37 -45.73
CA PHE A 271 -4.16 -27.76 -45.74
C PHE A 271 -5.68 -27.79 -45.85
N ALA A 272 -6.40 -26.88 -45.15
CA ALA A 272 -7.85 -26.77 -45.25
C ALA A 272 -8.29 -26.42 -46.66
N TYR A 273 -7.60 -25.51 -47.35
CA TYR A 273 -7.85 -25.21 -48.77
C TYR A 273 -7.52 -26.38 -49.70
N GLY A 274 -6.37 -27.06 -49.48
CA GLY A 274 -5.98 -28.21 -50.30
C GLY A 274 -6.96 -29.36 -50.20
N ILE A 275 -7.21 -29.85 -48.98
CA ILE A 275 -8.15 -30.96 -48.74
C ILE A 275 -9.58 -30.55 -49.07
N GLY A 276 -10.00 -29.37 -48.59
CA GLY A 276 -11.34 -28.85 -48.84
C GLY A 276 -11.60 -28.55 -50.33
N GLY A 277 -10.58 -28.13 -51.08
CA GLY A 277 -10.65 -27.95 -52.52
C GLY A 277 -10.89 -29.27 -53.24
N HIS A 278 -10.17 -30.34 -52.85
CA HIS A 278 -10.44 -31.69 -53.42
C HIS A 278 -11.84 -32.18 -53.08
N LEU A 279 -12.31 -32.02 -51.84
CA LEU A 279 -13.69 -32.38 -51.44
C LEU A 279 -14.76 -31.51 -52.13
N ALA A 280 -14.44 -30.26 -52.46
CA ALA A 280 -15.34 -29.41 -53.23
C ALA A 280 -15.42 -29.82 -54.71
N ILE A 281 -14.30 -30.23 -55.31
CA ILE A 281 -14.27 -30.77 -56.71
C ILE A 281 -15.04 -32.08 -56.74
N SER A 282 -14.93 -32.98 -55.79
CA SER A 282 -15.72 -34.23 -55.69
C SER A 282 -17.17 -33.99 -55.26
N LYS A 283 -17.60 -32.75 -55.06
CA LYS A 283 -18.95 -32.35 -54.64
C LYS A 283 -19.38 -32.89 -53.25
N GLU A 284 -18.45 -33.29 -52.41
CA GLU A 284 -18.73 -33.71 -51.03
C GLU A 284 -19.03 -32.53 -50.12
N ILE A 285 -18.44 -31.36 -50.41
CA ILE A 285 -18.72 -30.09 -49.73
C ILE A 285 -18.98 -28.98 -50.76
N THR A 286 -19.63 -27.89 -50.33
CA THR A 286 -19.85 -26.70 -51.16
C THR A 286 -18.70 -25.71 -51.06
N ILE A 287 -18.60 -24.78 -52.02
CA ILE A 287 -17.61 -23.70 -52.00
C ILE A 287 -17.83 -22.82 -50.78
N GLY A 288 -19.08 -22.51 -50.43
CA GLY A 288 -19.41 -21.75 -49.23
C GLY A 288 -19.01 -22.46 -47.95
N THR A 289 -19.14 -23.80 -47.91
CA THR A 289 -18.64 -24.58 -46.77
C THR A 289 -17.12 -24.46 -46.61
N LEU A 290 -16.36 -24.52 -47.70
CA LEU A 290 -14.90 -24.33 -47.64
C LEU A 290 -14.51 -22.95 -47.11
N LEU A 291 -15.19 -21.89 -47.58
CA LEU A 291 -14.96 -20.52 -47.10
C LEU A 291 -15.34 -20.34 -45.63
N ALA A 292 -16.47 -20.94 -45.20
CA ALA A 292 -16.89 -20.88 -43.82
C ALA A 292 -15.91 -21.59 -42.87
N ILE A 293 -15.41 -22.77 -43.23
CA ILE A 293 -14.44 -23.53 -42.43
C ILE A 293 -13.13 -22.77 -42.33
N THR A 294 -12.62 -22.16 -43.42
CA THR A 294 -11.39 -21.37 -43.35
C THR A 294 -11.54 -20.11 -42.50
N ALA A 295 -12.71 -19.45 -42.57
CA ALA A 295 -13.04 -18.33 -41.70
C ALA A 295 -13.16 -18.74 -40.21
N LEU A 296 -13.79 -19.89 -39.92
CA LEU A 296 -13.86 -20.44 -38.53
C LEU A 296 -12.48 -20.88 -38.04
N LEU A 297 -11.65 -21.45 -38.88
CA LEU A 297 -10.28 -21.83 -38.54
C LEU A 297 -9.46 -20.61 -38.13
N ALA A 298 -9.60 -19.48 -38.81
CA ALA A 298 -8.96 -18.23 -38.42
C ALA A 298 -9.42 -17.74 -37.01
N ARG A 299 -10.68 -18.01 -36.66
CA ARG A 299 -11.25 -17.68 -35.34
C ARG A 299 -10.83 -18.64 -34.19
N LEU A 300 -10.28 -19.81 -34.54
CA LEU A 300 -9.84 -20.82 -33.56
C LEU A 300 -8.54 -20.42 -32.83
N TYR A 301 -7.63 -19.75 -33.55
CA TYR A 301 -6.26 -19.52 -33.04
C TYR A 301 -6.17 -18.50 -31.93
N GLY A 302 -7.00 -17.45 -31.94
CA GLY A 302 -7.06 -16.44 -30.88
C GLY A 302 -7.34 -17.04 -29.49
N PRO A 303 -8.48 -17.73 -29.34
CA PRO A 303 -8.81 -18.46 -28.10
C PRO A 303 -7.75 -19.45 -27.64
N LEU A 304 -7.15 -20.22 -28.56
CA LEU A 304 -6.09 -21.18 -28.20
C LEU A 304 -4.85 -20.51 -27.60
N THR A 305 -4.42 -19.39 -28.20
CA THR A 305 -3.28 -18.63 -27.72
C THR A 305 -3.56 -18.02 -26.35
N SER A 306 -4.76 -17.45 -26.17
CA SER A 306 -5.19 -16.87 -24.90
C SER A 306 -5.27 -17.90 -23.77
N LEU A 307 -5.87 -19.07 -24.04
CA LEU A 307 -5.96 -20.17 -23.07
C LEU A 307 -4.59 -20.73 -22.65
N SER A 308 -3.58 -20.64 -23.52
CA SER A 308 -2.22 -21.08 -23.17
C SER A 308 -1.59 -20.25 -22.05
N ASN A 309 -1.95 -18.98 -21.92
CA ASN A 309 -1.43 -18.06 -20.90
C ASN A 309 -2.25 -18.05 -19.61
N ILE A 310 -3.44 -18.61 -19.63
CA ILE A 310 -4.44 -18.52 -18.57
C ILE A 310 -3.94 -19.00 -17.21
N ARG A 311 -3.06 -20.02 -17.19
CA ARG A 311 -2.46 -20.52 -15.96
C ARG A 311 -1.59 -19.48 -15.27
N VAL A 312 -0.85 -18.71 -16.05
CA VAL A 312 0.02 -17.62 -15.53
C VAL A 312 -0.84 -16.50 -14.99
N ASP A 313 -1.90 -16.11 -15.73
CA ASP A 313 -2.81 -15.05 -15.33
C ASP A 313 -3.56 -15.39 -14.03
N ILE A 314 -4.08 -16.63 -13.92
CA ILE A 314 -4.72 -17.13 -12.68
C ILE A 314 -3.74 -17.09 -11.51
N MET A 315 -2.53 -17.61 -11.69
CA MET A 315 -1.54 -17.65 -10.60
C MET A 315 -1.11 -16.26 -10.17
N SER A 316 -0.92 -15.35 -11.13
CA SER A 316 -0.58 -13.95 -10.84
C SER A 316 -1.70 -13.26 -10.04
N ALA A 317 -2.95 -13.43 -10.47
CA ALA A 317 -4.10 -12.88 -9.78
C ALA A 317 -4.27 -13.45 -8.36
N LEU A 318 -4.10 -14.77 -8.19
CA LEU A 318 -4.19 -15.43 -6.89
C LEU A 318 -3.11 -14.96 -5.92
N VAL A 319 -1.87 -14.78 -6.40
CA VAL A 319 -0.77 -14.21 -5.60
C VAL A 319 -1.09 -12.78 -5.18
N SER A 320 -1.63 -11.95 -6.08
CA SER A 320 -2.04 -10.58 -5.75
C SER A 320 -3.11 -10.55 -4.66
N PHE A 321 -4.14 -11.41 -4.76
CA PHE A 321 -5.14 -11.56 -3.70
C PHE A 321 -4.55 -12.03 -2.37
N GLU A 322 -3.67 -13.03 -2.40
CA GLU A 322 -3.05 -13.56 -1.19
C GLU A 322 -2.26 -12.48 -0.47
N ARG A 323 -1.52 -11.67 -1.22
CA ARG A 323 -0.79 -10.52 -0.69
C ARG A 323 -1.69 -9.45 -0.07
N VAL A 324 -2.82 -9.13 -0.70
CA VAL A 324 -3.82 -8.19 -0.13
C VAL A 324 -4.44 -8.78 1.14
N PHE A 325 -4.79 -10.07 1.12
CA PHE A 325 -5.37 -10.74 2.29
C PHE A 325 -4.38 -10.92 3.44
N GLU A 326 -3.09 -11.03 3.18
CA GLU A 326 -2.07 -10.98 4.24
C GLU A 326 -2.19 -9.72 5.08
N VAL A 327 -2.35 -8.56 4.43
CA VAL A 327 -2.55 -7.28 5.13
C VAL A 327 -3.89 -7.26 5.88
N LEU A 328 -4.98 -7.66 5.22
CA LEU A 328 -6.31 -7.66 5.82
C LEU A 328 -6.49 -8.67 6.97
N ASN A 329 -5.63 -9.68 7.06
CA ASN A 329 -5.64 -10.68 8.13
C ASN A 329 -4.78 -10.28 9.33
N LEU A 330 -4.00 -9.22 9.23
CA LEU A 330 -3.15 -8.75 10.32
C LEU A 330 -4.04 -8.15 11.41
N GLU A 331 -4.09 -8.77 12.56
CA GLU A 331 -4.87 -8.24 13.66
C GLU A 331 -4.14 -7.07 14.34
N PRO A 332 -4.84 -5.94 14.61
CA PRO A 332 -4.26 -4.86 15.41
C PRO A 332 -3.84 -5.38 16.79
N MET A 333 -2.63 -5.05 17.24
CA MET A 333 -2.14 -5.46 18.57
C MET A 333 -2.88 -4.79 19.70
N VAL A 334 -3.28 -3.53 19.49
CA VAL A 334 -4.05 -2.75 20.45
C VAL A 334 -5.49 -2.71 19.97
N LYS A 335 -6.41 -3.22 20.80
CA LYS A 335 -7.85 -3.34 20.47
C LYS A 335 -8.68 -2.66 21.54
N ASP A 336 -9.83 -2.12 21.13
CA ASP A 336 -10.82 -1.65 22.09
C ASP A 336 -11.42 -2.81 22.88
N PRO A 337 -11.75 -2.61 24.16
CA PRO A 337 -12.41 -3.63 24.98
C PRO A 337 -13.85 -3.87 24.49
N VAL A 338 -14.36 -5.07 24.75
CA VAL A 338 -15.74 -5.46 24.37
C VAL A 338 -16.78 -4.63 25.16
N SER A 339 -16.46 -4.29 26.42
CA SER A 339 -17.31 -3.51 27.32
C SER A 339 -16.51 -2.33 27.87
N PRO A 340 -16.46 -1.20 27.16
CA PRO A 340 -15.66 -0.06 27.55
C PRO A 340 -16.19 0.63 28.83
N VAL A 341 -15.26 1.05 29.68
CA VAL A 341 -15.51 1.87 30.86
C VAL A 341 -15.19 3.31 30.53
N HIS A 342 -16.08 4.24 30.87
CA HIS A 342 -15.86 5.67 30.66
C HIS A 342 -14.93 6.26 31.70
N ILE A 343 -13.95 7.05 31.27
CA ILE A 343 -13.04 7.79 32.13
C ILE A 343 -13.75 9.11 32.54
N PRO A 344 -13.91 9.40 33.83
CA PRO A 344 -14.53 10.65 34.28
C PRO A 344 -13.76 11.88 33.75
N LYS A 345 -14.50 12.89 33.26
CA LYS A 345 -13.93 14.17 32.78
C LYS A 345 -13.57 15.13 33.94
N THR A 346 -13.08 14.61 35.05
CA THR A 346 -12.47 15.38 36.12
C THR A 346 -10.99 15.49 35.84
N MET A 347 -10.29 16.46 36.49
CA MET A 347 -8.84 16.58 36.33
C MET A 347 -8.16 15.24 36.63
N PRO A 348 -7.49 14.61 35.66
CA PRO A 348 -7.09 13.23 35.78
C PRO A 348 -5.78 13.06 36.58
N SER A 349 -5.75 12.06 37.49
CA SER A 349 -4.52 11.46 37.96
C SER A 349 -4.05 10.39 37.00
N VAL A 350 -2.72 10.23 36.86
CA VAL A 350 -2.11 9.16 36.06
C VAL A 350 -1.26 8.31 36.98
N GLU A 351 -1.47 7.00 36.95
CA GLU A 351 -0.73 6.08 37.83
C GLU A 351 -0.17 4.89 37.02
N PHE A 352 1.12 4.65 37.13
CA PHE A 352 1.82 3.48 36.64
C PHE A 352 2.00 2.50 37.80
N ARG A 353 1.48 1.27 37.68
CA ARG A 353 1.56 0.22 38.71
C ARG A 353 2.36 -0.97 38.22
N ASN A 354 3.59 -1.08 38.70
CA ASN A 354 4.51 -2.19 38.40
C ASN A 354 4.61 -2.50 36.90
N VAL A 355 4.75 -1.46 36.07
CA VAL A 355 4.74 -1.56 34.62
C VAL A 355 6.06 -2.11 34.11
N SER A 356 6.01 -3.23 33.41
CA SER A 356 7.12 -3.75 32.60
C SER A 356 6.73 -3.76 31.13
N PHE A 357 7.69 -3.50 30.27
CA PHE A 357 7.46 -3.44 28.84
C PHE A 357 8.67 -3.93 28.03
N SER A 358 8.36 -4.73 27.00
CA SER A 358 9.28 -5.13 25.94
C SER A 358 8.63 -4.83 24.61
N TYR A 359 9.40 -4.30 23.64
CA TYR A 359 8.87 -4.12 22.28
C TYR A 359 8.51 -5.48 21.66
N PRO A 360 7.38 -5.57 20.98
CA PRO A 360 6.91 -6.83 20.42
C PRO A 360 7.86 -7.35 19.33
N LYS A 361 7.89 -8.69 19.17
CA LYS A 361 8.75 -9.37 18.18
C LYS A 361 8.26 -9.16 16.76
N ALA A 362 9.18 -9.27 15.79
CA ALA A 362 8.88 -9.09 14.37
C ALA A 362 7.70 -9.94 13.88
N ASN A 363 7.68 -11.21 14.26
CA ASN A 363 6.64 -12.17 13.85
C ASN A 363 5.25 -11.90 14.44
N GLU A 364 5.14 -11.03 15.43
CA GLU A 364 3.89 -10.64 16.08
C GLU A 364 3.26 -9.39 15.45
N ILE A 365 4.07 -8.58 14.77
CA ILE A 365 3.68 -7.22 14.35
C ILE A 365 3.55 -7.10 12.84
N SER A 366 4.46 -7.73 12.10
CA SER A 366 4.58 -7.49 10.67
C SER A 366 4.66 -8.76 9.86
N ILE A 367 4.50 -8.61 8.58
CA ILE A 367 4.61 -9.68 7.59
C ILE A 367 6.01 -9.57 7.00
N ALA A 368 6.76 -10.65 6.96
CA ALA A 368 8.12 -10.68 6.41
C ALA A 368 8.23 -10.07 5.00
N SER A 369 7.14 -10.12 4.23
CA SER A 369 7.07 -9.53 2.88
C SER A 369 6.92 -8.00 2.86
N LEU A 370 6.65 -7.36 4.00
CA LEU A 370 6.56 -5.91 4.18
C LEU A 370 7.78 -5.32 4.91
N GLU A 371 8.64 -6.16 5.47
CA GLU A 371 9.85 -5.74 6.17
C GLU A 371 10.99 -5.40 5.21
N GLY A 372 11.86 -4.48 5.62
CA GLY A 372 13.09 -4.18 4.88
C GLY A 372 14.15 -5.26 5.08
N PRO A 373 15.08 -5.42 4.13
CA PRO A 373 16.14 -6.43 4.20
C PRO A 373 17.09 -6.27 5.40
N SER A 374 17.13 -5.08 6.00
CA SER A 374 17.98 -4.76 7.16
C SER A 374 17.35 -5.13 8.53
N LEU A 375 16.06 -5.48 8.57
CA LEU A 375 15.34 -5.76 9.83
C LEU A 375 15.22 -7.25 10.14
N SER A 376 15.79 -8.14 9.32
CA SER A 376 15.75 -9.60 9.55
C SER A 376 16.68 -10.08 10.68
N GLU A 377 17.44 -9.17 11.32
CA GLU A 377 18.21 -9.52 12.51
C GLU A 377 17.25 -9.80 13.68
N LYS A 378 17.52 -10.90 14.36
CA LYS A 378 16.87 -11.31 15.59
C LYS A 378 17.15 -10.27 16.69
N ILE A 379 16.39 -9.17 16.73
CA ILE A 379 16.40 -8.30 17.88
C ILE A 379 15.76 -9.11 19.00
N VAL A 380 16.59 -9.54 19.95
CA VAL A 380 16.14 -10.12 21.20
C VAL A 380 15.28 -9.05 21.84
N SER A 381 14.03 -9.35 22.15
CA SER A 381 13.14 -8.44 22.87
C SER A 381 13.64 -8.32 24.31
N GLU A 382 14.57 -7.39 24.55
CA GLU A 382 15.00 -7.04 25.90
C GLU A 382 13.89 -6.25 26.59
N GLU A 383 13.75 -6.46 27.92
CA GLU A 383 12.82 -5.70 28.75
C GLU A 383 13.34 -4.26 28.87
N VAL A 384 12.61 -3.32 28.23
CA VAL A 384 13.00 -1.89 28.21
C VAL A 384 12.59 -1.17 29.48
N LEU A 385 11.46 -1.55 30.07
CA LEU A 385 10.97 -1.05 31.36
C LEU A 385 10.70 -2.23 32.27
N SER A 386 11.17 -2.12 33.52
CA SER A 386 11.10 -3.17 34.53
C SER A 386 10.54 -2.63 35.86
N GLY A 387 9.26 -2.93 36.12
CA GLY A 387 8.61 -2.62 37.40
C GLY A 387 8.43 -1.13 37.70
N ILE A 388 8.22 -0.29 36.69
CA ILE A 388 7.99 1.16 36.83
C ILE A 388 6.70 1.42 37.61
N SER A 389 6.83 2.17 38.72
CA SER A 389 5.69 2.57 39.55
C SER A 389 5.83 4.03 39.99
N PHE A 390 4.87 4.87 39.61
CA PHE A 390 4.76 6.27 40.03
C PHE A 390 3.35 6.77 39.84
N LYS A 391 3.02 7.91 40.47
CA LYS A 391 1.73 8.57 40.34
C LYS A 391 1.94 10.05 40.05
N CYS A 392 1.24 10.56 39.04
CA CYS A 392 1.10 11.98 38.76
C CYS A 392 -0.22 12.44 39.35
N GLU A 393 -0.16 13.38 40.30
CA GLU A 393 -1.36 13.95 40.90
C GLU A 393 -2.08 14.90 39.91
N PRO A 394 -3.39 15.12 40.07
CA PRO A 394 -4.13 16.02 39.17
C PRO A 394 -3.52 17.42 39.15
N GLY A 395 -3.27 17.93 37.92
CA GLY A 395 -2.77 19.29 37.71
C GLY A 395 -1.29 19.51 38.05
N THR A 396 -0.52 18.44 38.29
CA THR A 396 0.91 18.53 38.59
C THR A 396 1.78 18.25 37.36
N LEU A 397 3.00 18.77 37.40
CA LEU A 397 4.06 18.54 36.44
C LEU A 397 5.03 17.46 36.92
N THR A 398 5.11 16.34 36.22
CA THR A 398 6.10 15.29 36.48
C THR A 398 7.16 15.31 35.39
N ALA A 399 8.42 15.52 35.77
CA ALA A 399 9.56 15.46 34.84
C ALA A 399 10.22 14.08 34.89
N ILE A 400 10.54 13.54 33.73
CA ILE A 400 11.28 12.29 33.55
C ILE A 400 12.65 12.61 32.99
N VAL A 401 13.71 12.26 33.74
CA VAL A 401 15.11 12.50 33.37
C VAL A 401 15.93 11.20 33.42
N GLY A 402 17.06 11.17 32.72
CA GLY A 402 17.96 10.01 32.70
C GLY A 402 18.79 9.93 31.43
N PRO A 403 19.75 9.03 31.33
CA PRO A 403 20.59 8.86 30.15
C PRO A 403 19.81 8.46 28.90
N SER A 404 20.43 8.62 27.74
CA SER A 404 19.84 8.15 26.47
C SER A 404 19.65 6.62 26.51
N GLY A 405 18.53 6.12 25.99
CA GLY A 405 18.22 4.69 26.04
C GLY A 405 17.63 4.18 27.36
N ALA A 406 17.45 5.01 28.38
CA ALA A 406 16.90 4.59 29.70
C ALA A 406 15.41 4.17 29.65
N GLY A 407 14.69 4.36 28.55
CA GLY A 407 13.28 4.01 28.42
C GLY A 407 12.30 5.19 28.58
N LYS A 408 12.78 6.44 28.62
CA LYS A 408 11.95 7.64 28.81
C LYS A 408 10.85 7.79 27.74
N SER A 409 11.20 7.77 26.47
CA SER A 409 10.23 7.89 25.36
C SER A 409 9.31 6.65 25.24
N THR A 410 9.68 5.52 25.84
CA THR A 410 8.80 4.37 25.94
C THR A 410 7.62 4.66 26.88
N ILE A 411 7.86 5.34 28.01
CA ILE A 411 6.80 5.74 28.95
C ILE A 411 5.80 6.68 28.28
N SER A 412 6.30 7.69 27.52
CA SER A 412 5.42 8.62 26.78
C SER A 412 4.56 7.91 25.71
N GLY A 413 5.06 6.82 25.11
CA GLY A 413 4.32 6.02 24.14
C GLY A 413 3.30 5.05 24.77
N LEU A 414 3.49 4.63 26.02
CA LEU A 414 2.59 3.70 26.69
C LEU A 414 1.30 4.38 27.19
N LEU A 415 1.38 5.62 27.67
CA LEU A 415 0.22 6.33 28.21
C LEU A 415 -0.89 6.58 27.16
N PRO A 416 -0.61 7.04 25.92
CA PRO A 416 -1.64 7.14 24.87
C PRO A 416 -2.00 5.77 24.25
N ARG A 417 -1.54 4.68 24.88
CA ARG A 417 -1.78 3.31 24.45
C ARG A 417 -1.37 3.09 22.98
N LEU A 418 -0.14 3.54 22.61
CA LEU A 418 0.47 3.18 21.33
C LEU A 418 0.94 1.72 21.33
N TYR A 419 1.22 1.20 22.52
CA TYR A 419 1.52 -0.19 22.87
C TYR A 419 0.80 -0.56 24.15
N ASP A 420 0.44 -1.83 24.33
CA ASP A 420 -0.03 -2.35 25.60
C ASP A 420 1.17 -2.80 26.47
N VAL A 421 1.08 -2.63 27.80
CA VAL A 421 2.12 -3.04 28.73
C VAL A 421 2.25 -4.57 28.76
N THR A 422 3.49 -5.06 28.97
CA THR A 422 3.73 -6.52 29.09
C THR A 422 3.29 -7.04 30.44
N LYS A 423 3.52 -6.26 31.53
CA LYS A 423 3.06 -6.55 32.89
C LYS A 423 2.66 -5.26 33.58
N GLY A 424 1.83 -5.38 34.61
CA GLY A 424 1.33 -4.21 35.36
C GLY A 424 0.16 -3.53 34.68
N SER A 425 -0.12 -2.30 35.07
CA SER A 425 -1.24 -1.50 34.57
C SER A 425 -0.92 0.00 34.59
N ILE A 426 -1.56 0.74 33.68
CA ILE A 426 -1.54 2.20 33.67
C ILE A 426 -2.98 2.64 33.91
N LEU A 427 -3.19 3.50 34.91
CA LEU A 427 -4.53 3.93 35.30
C LEU A 427 -4.66 5.45 35.13
N ILE A 428 -5.86 5.85 34.67
CA ILE A 428 -6.31 7.25 34.69
C ILE A 428 -7.53 7.32 35.60
N ASN A 429 -7.47 8.11 36.68
CA ASN A 429 -8.50 8.18 37.71
C ASN A 429 -8.88 6.79 38.26
N GLY A 430 -7.92 5.89 38.43
CA GLY A 430 -8.14 4.54 38.92
C GLY A 430 -8.66 3.52 37.91
N ILE A 431 -8.96 3.93 36.67
CA ILE A 431 -9.44 3.08 35.58
C ILE A 431 -8.25 2.68 34.71
N ASP A 432 -8.09 1.38 34.43
CA ASP A 432 -7.04 0.89 33.52
C ASP A 432 -7.31 1.41 32.10
N ILE A 433 -6.29 1.95 31.45
CA ILE A 433 -6.40 2.47 30.06
C ILE A 433 -6.83 1.40 29.04
N ARG A 434 -6.67 0.11 29.39
CA ARG A 434 -7.11 -1.02 28.54
C ARG A 434 -8.63 -1.22 28.60
N ASP A 435 -9.28 -0.75 29.65
CA ASP A 435 -10.72 -0.89 29.82
C ASP A 435 -11.52 0.24 29.17
N SER A 436 -10.86 1.31 28.70
CA SER A 436 -11.49 2.41 27.95
C SER A 436 -11.25 2.28 26.45
N THR A 437 -12.09 2.94 25.62
CA THR A 437 -11.86 3.01 24.19
C THR A 437 -10.63 3.86 23.86
N ILE A 438 -9.90 3.47 22.80
CA ILE A 438 -8.71 4.21 22.33
C ILE A 438 -9.06 5.66 21.98
N VAL A 439 -10.24 5.87 21.40
CA VAL A 439 -10.72 7.21 21.01
C VAL A 439 -10.93 8.09 22.25
N GLU A 440 -11.61 7.58 23.26
CA GLU A 440 -11.85 8.31 24.51
C GLU A 440 -10.55 8.60 25.25
N LEU A 441 -9.68 7.59 25.44
CA LEU A 441 -8.37 7.74 26.06
C LEU A 441 -7.56 8.85 25.38
N ARG A 442 -7.44 8.77 24.05
CA ARG A 442 -6.64 9.74 23.28
C ARG A 442 -7.28 11.11 23.18
N SER A 443 -8.59 11.25 23.41
CA SER A 443 -9.22 12.56 23.53
C SER A 443 -8.75 13.33 24.76
N LEU A 444 -8.43 12.63 25.86
CA LEU A 444 -7.93 13.22 27.09
C LEU A 444 -6.45 13.61 27.04
N ILE A 445 -5.68 13.02 26.12
CA ILE A 445 -4.23 13.15 26.06
C ILE A 445 -3.83 13.99 24.85
N GLY A 446 -2.98 14.96 25.06
CA GLY A 446 -2.27 15.69 24.02
C GLY A 446 -0.77 15.44 24.11
N SER A 447 -0.10 15.27 22.99
CA SER A 447 1.35 15.06 22.97
C SER A 447 2.05 15.94 21.96
N VAL A 448 3.22 16.48 22.35
CA VAL A 448 4.20 17.09 21.44
C VAL A 448 5.43 16.21 21.46
N THR A 449 5.75 15.65 20.30
CA THR A 449 6.90 14.76 20.10
C THR A 449 8.11 15.56 19.64
N GLN A 450 9.31 15.00 19.81
CA GLN A 450 10.58 15.58 19.36
C GLN A 450 10.53 15.99 17.89
N ASP A 451 10.02 15.10 17.03
CA ASP A 451 9.81 15.34 15.59
C ASP A 451 8.34 15.71 15.35
N SER A 452 8.06 17.01 15.24
CA SER A 452 6.71 17.53 14.99
C SER A 452 6.32 17.38 13.53
N HIS A 453 5.60 16.31 13.21
CA HIS A 453 5.17 16.02 11.83
C HIS A 453 4.03 16.94 11.36
N MET A 454 4.19 17.46 10.13
CA MET A 454 3.17 18.25 9.44
C MET A 454 2.76 17.53 8.15
N LEU A 455 1.45 17.53 7.89
CA LEU A 455 0.90 17.05 6.63
C LEU A 455 1.16 18.06 5.51
N HIS A 456 1.31 17.59 4.28
CA HIS A 456 1.46 18.46 3.11
C HIS A 456 0.13 19.16 2.75
N GLU A 457 -0.33 19.99 3.66
CA GLU A 457 -1.59 20.72 3.59
C GLU A 457 -1.38 22.15 4.09
N SER A 458 -2.46 22.94 4.14
CA SER A 458 -2.41 24.29 4.72
C SER A 458 -2.17 24.25 6.24
N ILE A 459 -1.70 25.36 6.80
CA ILE A 459 -1.56 25.51 8.26
C ILE A 459 -2.92 25.28 8.94
N ALA A 460 -4.00 25.87 8.42
CA ALA A 460 -5.35 25.68 8.94
C ALA A 460 -5.76 24.19 8.96
N SER A 461 -5.53 23.45 7.87
CA SER A 461 -5.85 22.01 7.81
C SER A 461 -5.04 21.21 8.83
N ASN A 462 -3.75 21.53 8.98
CA ASN A 462 -2.88 20.90 9.97
C ASN A 462 -3.36 21.13 11.42
N LEU A 463 -3.93 22.28 11.73
CA LEU A 463 -4.49 22.60 13.05
C LEU A 463 -5.85 21.94 13.26
N ARG A 464 -6.76 22.02 12.27
CA ARG A 464 -8.08 21.34 12.31
C ARG A 464 -7.99 19.82 12.43
N TYR A 465 -6.81 19.23 12.13
CA TYR A 465 -6.59 17.80 12.38
C TYR A 465 -6.73 17.43 13.86
N ALA A 466 -6.50 18.36 14.79
CA ALA A 466 -6.69 18.15 16.23
C ALA A 466 -8.15 18.36 16.68
N LYS A 467 -8.88 19.32 16.04
CA LYS A 467 -10.27 19.65 16.34
C LYS A 467 -10.95 20.09 15.04
N ALA A 468 -11.64 19.16 14.39
CA ALA A 468 -12.19 19.37 13.04
C ALA A 468 -13.19 20.55 12.96
N ASP A 469 -14.00 20.73 14.00
CA ASP A 469 -15.06 21.73 14.06
C ASP A 469 -14.59 23.08 14.65
N SER A 470 -13.28 23.31 14.76
CA SER A 470 -12.74 24.58 15.30
C SER A 470 -13.04 25.76 14.38
N SER A 471 -13.49 26.85 14.97
CA SER A 471 -13.66 28.13 14.31
C SER A 471 -12.29 28.77 13.97
N ASP A 472 -12.29 29.73 13.05
CA ASP A 472 -11.07 30.46 12.71
C ASP A 472 -10.52 31.25 13.91
N ASP A 473 -11.42 31.79 14.77
CA ASP A 473 -11.03 32.52 15.97
C ASP A 473 -10.37 31.60 17.00
N GLU A 474 -10.86 30.37 17.19
CA GLU A 474 -10.20 29.37 18.05
C GLU A 474 -8.82 28.99 17.52
N ILE A 475 -8.68 28.85 16.21
CA ILE A 475 -7.40 28.54 15.56
C ILE A 475 -6.40 29.69 15.78
N TRP A 476 -6.84 30.94 15.57
CA TRP A 476 -5.97 32.10 15.79
C TRP A 476 -5.58 32.24 17.27
N SER A 477 -6.53 32.08 18.18
CA SER A 477 -6.25 32.11 19.63
C SER A 477 -5.19 31.05 20.03
N ALA A 478 -5.31 29.83 19.49
CA ALA A 478 -4.33 28.77 19.74
C ALA A 478 -2.96 29.10 19.15
N CYS A 479 -2.91 29.75 17.97
CA CYS A 479 -1.67 30.17 17.33
C CYS A 479 -1.00 31.32 18.10
N ASP A 480 -1.76 32.29 18.59
CA ASP A 480 -1.24 33.39 19.37
C ASP A 480 -0.70 32.89 20.74
N ALA A 481 -1.43 32.00 21.41
CA ALA A 481 -0.98 31.36 22.65
C ALA A 481 0.28 30.48 22.45
N ALA A 482 0.46 29.91 21.25
CA ALA A 482 1.66 29.16 20.86
C ALA A 482 2.79 30.02 20.29
N GLN A 483 2.69 31.36 20.34
CA GLN A 483 3.71 32.30 19.85
C GLN A 483 4.06 32.11 18.36
N ILE A 484 3.08 31.68 17.53
CA ILE A 484 3.26 31.48 16.08
C ILE A 484 2.33 32.37 15.24
N GLY A 485 1.34 33.03 15.87
CA GLY A 485 0.33 33.82 15.19
C GLY A 485 0.91 34.98 14.38
N GLU A 486 1.85 35.75 14.94
CA GLU A 486 2.52 36.84 14.21
C GLU A 486 3.25 36.35 12.96
N PHE A 487 4.01 35.27 13.08
CA PHE A 487 4.69 34.66 11.95
C PHE A 487 3.69 34.29 10.84
N ILE A 488 2.58 33.63 11.18
CA ILE A 488 1.57 33.24 10.19
C ILE A 488 0.97 34.46 9.48
N ARG A 489 0.78 35.58 10.19
CA ARG A 489 0.27 36.84 9.60
C ARG A 489 1.25 37.46 8.61
N THR A 490 2.56 37.19 8.72
CA THR A 490 3.55 37.67 7.75
C THR A 490 3.58 36.85 6.45
N LEU A 491 3.00 35.62 6.47
CA LEU A 491 3.00 34.76 5.29
C LEU A 491 2.03 35.30 4.21
N PRO A 492 2.39 35.25 2.91
CA PRO A 492 1.55 35.78 1.82
C PRO A 492 0.14 35.18 1.78
N ASN A 493 -0.03 33.92 2.18
CA ASN A 493 -1.32 33.22 2.19
C ASN A 493 -1.84 32.97 3.63
N GLY A 494 -1.21 33.54 4.66
CA GLY A 494 -1.61 33.36 6.06
C GLY A 494 -1.85 31.89 6.41
N MET A 495 -3.01 31.61 7.02
CA MET A 495 -3.43 30.24 7.41
C MET A 495 -3.57 29.26 6.22
N ASN A 496 -3.76 29.75 5.00
CA ASN A 496 -3.86 28.91 3.80
C ASN A 496 -2.49 28.54 3.21
N THR A 497 -1.39 28.97 3.83
CA THR A 497 -0.04 28.61 3.39
C THR A 497 0.17 27.11 3.51
N ILE A 498 0.59 26.46 2.40
CA ILE A 498 0.94 25.04 2.38
C ILE A 498 2.33 24.86 2.98
N VAL A 499 2.42 24.05 4.02
CA VAL A 499 3.67 23.85 4.80
C VAL A 499 4.73 23.02 4.07
N GLY A 500 4.42 22.44 2.92
CA GLY A 500 5.32 21.58 2.17
C GLY A 500 5.40 20.16 2.69
N GLU A 501 6.15 19.30 1.99
CA GLU A 501 6.34 17.92 2.40
C GLU A 501 7.09 17.87 3.74
N ARG A 502 6.49 17.20 4.75
CA ARG A 502 7.00 17.12 6.14
C ARG A 502 7.31 18.49 6.77
N GLY A 503 6.66 19.57 6.29
CA GLY A 503 6.89 20.91 6.81
C GLY A 503 8.26 21.52 6.44
N HIS A 504 8.89 21.10 5.36
CA HIS A 504 10.21 21.62 4.94
C HIS A 504 10.29 23.13 4.72
N ARG A 505 9.15 23.80 4.62
CA ARG A 505 9.06 25.28 4.49
C ARG A 505 9.07 26.02 5.83
N LEU A 506 9.05 25.28 6.94
CA LEU A 506 9.06 25.82 8.29
C LEU A 506 10.39 25.47 8.98
N SER A 507 10.91 26.40 9.78
CA SER A 507 12.02 26.12 10.69
C SER A 507 11.64 25.09 11.77
N GLY A 508 12.62 24.55 12.47
CA GLY A 508 12.38 23.63 13.58
C GLY A 508 11.48 24.24 14.68
N GLY A 509 11.75 25.48 15.07
CA GLY A 509 10.98 26.21 16.07
C GLY A 509 9.56 26.54 15.62
N GLU A 510 9.35 26.89 14.36
CA GLU A 510 8.01 27.15 13.82
C GLU A 510 7.17 25.87 13.78
N LYS A 511 7.76 24.70 13.41
CA LYS A 511 7.09 23.40 13.48
C LYS A 511 6.67 23.05 14.90
N GLN A 512 7.54 23.28 15.88
CA GLN A 512 7.25 22.99 17.27
C GLN A 512 6.14 23.90 17.81
N ARG A 513 6.19 25.22 17.56
CA ARG A 513 5.12 26.14 17.96
C ARG A 513 3.79 25.79 17.28
N LEU A 514 3.82 25.35 16.01
CA LEU A 514 2.61 24.86 15.34
C LEU A 514 2.07 23.56 15.97
N ALA A 515 2.94 22.67 16.43
CA ALA A 515 2.53 21.47 17.15
C ALA A 515 1.96 21.80 18.55
N ILE A 516 2.50 22.83 19.22
CA ILE A 516 1.95 23.35 20.47
C ILE A 516 0.59 24.03 20.22
N ALA A 517 0.42 24.80 19.14
CA ALA A 517 -0.87 25.34 18.75
C ALA A 517 -1.92 24.24 18.52
N ARG A 518 -1.52 23.13 17.87
CA ARG A 518 -2.36 21.93 17.70
C ARG A 518 -2.75 21.31 19.05
N LEU A 519 -1.81 21.23 20.00
CA LEU A 519 -2.07 20.77 21.36
C LEU A 519 -3.06 21.69 22.09
N LEU A 520 -2.85 22.99 22.03
CA LEU A 520 -3.71 23.99 22.70
C LEU A 520 -5.13 23.94 22.15
N LEU A 521 -5.29 23.84 20.81
CA LEU A 521 -6.58 23.74 20.14
C LEU A 521 -7.36 22.48 20.54
N LYS A 522 -6.66 21.38 20.82
CA LYS A 522 -7.25 20.12 21.29
C LYS A 522 -7.78 20.21 22.72
N GLU A 523 -7.25 21.11 23.56
CA GLU A 523 -7.60 21.29 24.98
C GLU A 523 -7.54 19.99 25.82
N PRO A 524 -6.46 19.21 25.76
CA PRO A 524 -6.38 17.95 26.50
C PRO A 524 -6.22 18.19 27.98
N GLN A 525 -6.65 17.22 28.79
CA GLN A 525 -6.49 17.25 30.26
C GLN A 525 -5.14 16.71 30.73
N ILE A 526 -4.54 15.82 29.92
CA ILE A 526 -3.21 15.25 30.13
C ILE A 526 -2.30 15.72 29.00
N VAL A 527 -1.12 16.22 29.35
CA VAL A 527 -0.11 16.67 28.38
C VAL A 527 1.14 15.82 28.49
N ILE A 528 1.65 15.36 27.36
CA ILE A 528 2.92 14.66 27.24
C ILE A 528 3.84 15.49 26.34
N LEU A 529 5.00 15.88 26.86
CA LEU A 529 6.02 16.58 26.09
C LEU A 529 7.29 15.71 26.02
N ASP A 530 7.74 15.41 24.80
CA ASP A 530 8.97 14.66 24.58
C ASP A 530 9.98 15.55 23.86
N GLU A 531 11.01 16.01 24.57
CA GLU A 531 12.17 16.77 24.08
C GLU A 531 11.83 17.95 23.13
N ALA A 532 10.83 18.74 23.49
CA ALA A 532 10.22 19.75 22.61
C ALA A 532 11.13 20.95 22.22
N THR A 533 12.42 20.98 22.60
CA THR A 533 13.30 22.16 22.41
C THR A 533 14.70 21.83 21.90
N ALA A 534 14.96 20.63 21.41
CA ALA A 534 16.27 20.25 20.88
C ALA A 534 16.56 20.97 19.53
N HIS A 535 17.78 21.49 19.39
CA HIS A 535 18.30 22.11 18.14
C HIS A 535 17.62 23.42 17.70
N LEU A 536 17.18 24.27 18.65
CA LEU A 536 16.66 25.61 18.36
C LEU A 536 17.70 26.68 18.66
N ASP A 537 17.64 27.76 17.90
CA ASP A 537 18.33 29.02 18.19
C ASP A 537 17.69 29.69 19.43
N SER A 538 18.44 30.55 20.11
CA SER A 538 18.05 31.14 21.39
C SER A 538 16.73 31.93 21.35
N GLU A 539 16.44 32.60 20.23
CA GLU A 539 15.21 33.39 20.07
C GLU A 539 13.98 32.48 19.92
N ASN A 540 14.05 31.49 19.02
CA ASN A 540 12.99 30.51 18.86
C ASN A 540 12.79 29.65 20.11
N GLU A 541 13.85 29.39 20.88
CA GLU A 541 13.76 28.69 22.14
C GLU A 541 12.92 29.43 23.16
N ALA A 542 13.14 30.73 23.35
CA ALA A 542 12.38 31.54 24.29
C ALA A 542 10.87 31.52 23.97
N LEU A 543 10.53 31.66 22.68
CA LEU A 543 9.15 31.60 22.20
C LEU A 543 8.52 30.21 22.44
N VAL A 544 9.25 29.13 22.19
CA VAL A 544 8.77 27.76 22.43
C VAL A 544 8.56 27.54 23.93
N GLN A 545 9.46 28.02 24.80
CA GLN A 545 9.31 27.90 26.25
C GLN A 545 8.07 28.64 26.76
N GLU A 546 7.76 29.81 26.27
CA GLU A 546 6.56 30.55 26.62
C GLU A 546 5.28 29.83 26.15
N ALA A 547 5.28 29.30 24.93
CA ALA A 547 4.21 28.47 24.41
C ALA A 547 3.99 27.21 25.25
N LEU A 548 5.08 26.55 25.70
CA LEU A 548 5.01 25.36 26.56
C LEU A 548 4.43 25.70 27.95
N LYS A 549 4.80 26.83 28.55
CA LYS A 549 4.18 27.29 29.83
C LYS A 549 2.65 27.37 29.67
N SER A 550 2.18 27.99 28.61
CA SER A 550 0.73 28.07 28.31
C SER A 550 0.09 26.70 28.15
N ALA A 551 0.82 25.74 27.58
CA ALA A 551 0.34 24.38 27.37
C ALA A 551 0.25 23.53 28.63
N LEU A 552 1.04 23.84 29.67
CA LEU A 552 1.13 23.08 30.92
C LEU A 552 0.15 23.55 31.99
N VAL A 553 -0.23 24.82 31.99
CA VAL A 553 -1.08 25.43 33.03
C VAL A 553 -2.42 24.69 33.18
N GLY A 554 -2.72 24.26 34.40
CA GLY A 554 -3.99 23.63 34.77
C GLY A 554 -4.19 22.22 34.17
N ARG A 555 -3.12 21.53 33.80
CA ARG A 555 -3.16 20.17 33.21
C ARG A 555 -2.23 19.23 33.97
N THR A 556 -2.58 17.94 33.98
CA THR A 556 -1.67 16.91 34.47
C THR A 556 -0.62 16.63 33.39
N SER A 557 0.65 16.87 33.69
CA SER A 557 1.70 16.93 32.69
C SER A 557 2.84 15.98 32.95
N ILE A 558 3.28 15.26 31.93
CA ILE A 558 4.48 14.42 31.95
C ILE A 558 5.43 14.97 30.90
N VAL A 559 6.63 15.36 31.33
CA VAL A 559 7.65 15.96 30.46
C VAL A 559 8.90 15.10 30.46
N ILE A 560 9.31 14.59 29.29
CA ILE A 560 10.66 14.04 29.12
C ILE A 560 11.57 15.23 28.86
N ALA A 561 12.35 15.56 29.89
CA ALA A 561 13.11 16.78 29.87
C ALA A 561 14.59 16.53 29.57
N HIS A 562 15.07 17.28 28.59
CA HIS A 562 16.51 17.42 28.29
C HIS A 562 17.05 18.80 28.70
N ARG A 563 16.20 19.69 29.25
CA ARG A 563 16.60 21.05 29.70
C ARG A 563 16.27 21.29 31.15
N LEU A 564 17.22 21.87 31.86
CA LEU A 564 17.14 22.18 33.27
C LEU A 564 15.98 23.11 33.63
N SER A 565 15.69 24.10 32.78
CA SER A 565 14.62 25.09 33.03
C SER A 565 13.25 24.46 33.23
N THR A 566 12.96 23.35 32.54
CA THR A 566 11.68 22.63 32.68
C THR A 566 11.70 21.67 33.87
N VAL A 567 12.86 21.06 34.17
CA VAL A 567 13.00 20.09 35.26
C VAL A 567 12.88 20.75 36.64
N VAL A 568 13.50 21.92 36.81
CA VAL A 568 13.50 22.66 38.10
C VAL A 568 12.08 23.06 38.50
N LEU A 569 11.18 23.30 37.56
CA LEU A 569 9.79 23.70 37.83
C LEU A 569 8.87 22.51 38.12
N ALA A 570 9.35 21.28 38.01
CA ALA A 570 8.52 20.10 38.20
C ALA A 570 8.16 19.84 39.66
N ASP A 571 6.89 19.49 39.92
CA ASP A 571 6.41 19.06 41.23
C ASP A 571 7.01 17.73 41.65
N GLN A 572 7.32 16.88 40.68
CA GLN A 572 7.97 15.59 40.87
C GLN A 572 8.98 15.33 39.74
N ILE A 573 10.15 14.87 40.09
CA ILE A 573 11.20 14.43 39.15
C ILE A 573 11.42 12.94 39.35
N LEU A 574 11.39 12.18 38.22
CA LEU A 574 11.68 10.75 38.19
C LEU A 574 12.98 10.53 37.42
N VAL A 575 13.97 9.94 38.07
CA VAL A 575 15.26 9.59 37.45
C VAL A 575 15.21 8.13 36.99
N ILE A 576 15.34 7.91 35.69
CA ILE A 576 15.27 6.57 35.10
C ILE A 576 16.64 6.16 34.61
N GLU A 577 17.05 4.98 35.00
CA GLU A 577 18.24 4.30 34.50
C GLU A 577 17.93 2.81 34.25
N ASN A 578 18.38 2.28 33.12
CA ASN A 578 18.21 0.88 32.75
C ASN A 578 16.75 0.37 32.92
N GLY A 579 15.77 1.20 32.54
CA GLY A 579 14.35 0.85 32.58
C GLY A 579 13.73 0.84 33.98
N ARG A 580 14.40 1.42 35.01
CA ARG A 580 13.91 1.49 36.41
C ARG A 580 13.98 2.91 36.94
N ILE A 581 13.05 3.26 37.84
CA ILE A 581 13.14 4.50 38.61
C ILE A 581 14.15 4.28 39.76
N ILE A 582 15.23 5.04 39.74
CA ILE A 582 16.30 4.96 40.76
C ILE A 582 16.20 6.09 41.79
N GLU A 583 15.69 7.26 41.36
CA GLU A 583 15.47 8.39 42.26
C GLU A 583 14.11 9.03 41.95
N SER A 584 13.45 9.56 42.98
CA SER A 584 12.22 10.35 42.86
C SER A 584 12.20 11.41 43.95
N GLY A 585 11.76 12.61 43.62
CA GLY A 585 11.67 13.74 44.56
C GLY A 585 11.53 15.07 43.83
N ARG A 586 11.64 16.19 44.57
CA ARG A 586 11.74 17.55 44.04
C ARG A 586 13.18 17.90 43.68
N HIS A 587 13.36 18.98 42.94
CA HIS A 587 14.68 19.47 42.54
C HIS A 587 15.66 19.59 43.71
N ASP A 588 15.29 20.35 44.75
CA ASP A 588 16.17 20.62 45.91
C ASP A 588 16.51 19.34 46.69
N GLU A 589 15.56 18.42 46.81
CA GLU A 589 15.75 17.13 47.48
C GLU A 589 16.74 16.24 46.72
N LEU A 590 16.63 16.19 45.39
CA LEU A 590 17.50 15.35 44.55
C LEU A 590 18.90 15.94 44.41
N VAL A 591 19.04 17.28 44.39
CA VAL A 591 20.33 17.95 44.42
C VAL A 591 21.04 17.68 45.73
N ALA A 592 20.32 17.75 46.87
CA ALA A 592 20.88 17.47 48.20
C ALA A 592 21.32 16.01 48.37
N LYS A 593 20.71 15.06 47.66
CA LYS A 593 21.09 13.62 47.66
C LYS A 593 22.45 13.34 47.00
N GLY A 594 22.89 14.19 46.07
CA GLY A 594 24.16 14.00 45.35
C GLY A 594 24.20 12.72 44.46
N GLY A 595 23.05 12.26 43.96
CA GLY A 595 22.92 11.06 43.14
C GLY A 595 23.02 11.32 41.63
N LEU A 596 22.49 10.41 40.81
CA LEU A 596 22.53 10.53 39.36
C LEU A 596 21.88 11.81 38.87
N TYR A 597 20.79 12.28 39.54
CA TYR A 597 20.17 13.56 39.20
C TYR A 597 21.15 14.72 39.31
N PHE A 598 21.91 14.77 40.42
CA PHE A 598 22.90 15.81 40.65
C PHE A 598 24.01 15.80 39.58
N ASP A 599 24.49 14.62 39.19
CA ASP A 599 25.49 14.48 38.12
C ASP A 599 24.96 14.98 36.77
N LEU A 600 23.72 14.65 36.44
CA LEU A 600 23.05 15.12 35.20
C LEU A 600 22.85 16.64 35.25
N TYR A 601 22.43 17.18 36.41
CA TYR A 601 22.25 18.61 36.61
C TYR A 601 23.55 19.37 36.45
N GLN A 602 24.65 18.91 37.09
CA GLN A 602 25.97 19.55 36.97
C GLN A 602 26.48 19.59 35.53
N ARG A 603 26.38 18.47 34.83
CA ARG A 603 26.82 18.40 33.40
C ARG A 603 26.08 19.39 32.51
N GLN A 604 24.79 19.56 32.71
CA GLN A 604 24.01 20.51 31.94
C GLN A 604 24.27 21.96 32.35
N SER A 605 24.47 22.26 33.62
CA SER A 605 24.77 23.62 34.10
C SER A 605 26.15 24.10 33.67
N LEU A 606 27.16 23.22 33.61
CA LEU A 606 28.48 23.54 33.06
C LEU A 606 28.46 23.84 31.57
N GLY A 607 27.69 23.09 30.76
CA GLY A 607 27.49 23.34 29.33
C GLY A 607 26.86 24.71 29.05
N PHE A 608 25.89 25.14 29.86
CA PHE A 608 25.31 26.50 29.77
C PHE A 608 26.29 27.62 30.11
N ALA A 609 27.17 27.41 31.09
CA ALA A 609 28.17 28.41 31.47
C ALA A 609 29.25 28.59 30.38
N GLU A 610 29.60 27.52 29.67
CA GLU A 610 30.55 27.58 28.53
C GLU A 610 29.93 28.26 27.28
N GLU A 611 28.64 28.03 26.98
CA GLU A 611 27.95 28.69 25.89
C GLU A 611 27.76 30.19 26.11
N GLN A 612 27.49 30.64 27.35
CA GLN A 612 27.40 32.06 27.67
C GLN A 612 28.77 32.77 27.58
N ASN A 613 29.86 32.11 27.98
CA ASN A 613 31.20 32.66 27.87
C ASN A 613 31.79 32.64 26.46
N SER A 614 31.19 31.91 25.52
CA SER A 614 31.61 31.88 24.12
C SER A 614 30.84 32.88 23.21
N SER A 615 29.82 33.53 23.76
CA SER A 615 28.97 34.52 23.04
C SER A 615 29.26 35.99 23.46
N ASP A 616 30.15 36.21 24.42
CA ASP A 616 30.79 37.49 24.73
C ASP A 616 32.22 37.56 24.08
#